data_4adfc4d18cb13ac1db8ef2cbb810c115
#
_entry.id   4adfc4d18cb13ac1db8ef2cbb810c115
#
_cell.length_a   1.000
_cell.length_b   1.000
_cell.length_c   1.000
_cell.angle_alpha   90.00
_cell.angle_beta   90.00
_cell.angle_gamma   90.00
#
_symmetry.space_group_name_H-M   'P 1'
#
loop_
_entity.id
_entity.type
_entity.pdbx_description
1 polymer ?
#
loop_
_entity_poly.entity_id
_entity_poly.type
_entity_poly.pdbx_seq_one_letter_code
_entity_poly.pdbx_strand_id
1 'polypeptide(L)'
;MRRAAMLLALAGLLSHPAMAETKIEVTLFAGSGSLPLYVAADAGLFAKQGLSANLTATPSSGALIQGLVSGKYQFAYAGVDNYLAYDEGQGTAPTEKTPDIVVIAGGSPIELTLLAVPSIKTYADLKGKTLAVDSVSTGFAFVLRKMLEKNGLGPNDYKFEAVGSTQKRWEAMKEGKALASLINPPFTGQALSMGYTNLGDGLDILGSYLGSVHGADRAWAKANEATVVGYVRAVIAATRWLYDPANADAAAKILMGRVKGLTEQQAKGGVASVVKGRAALAKDAAVDLVGLKTVIELRDQYGEPKKKMGPPEKYMDLSYYKKALGS
;
A
#
# COMPACT_ATOMS: atom_id res chain seq x y z
N MET A 1 17.44 -35.21 70.29
CA MET A 1 17.95 -34.03 69.55
C MET A 1 17.93 -34.36 68.07
N ARG A 2 16.92 -33.90 67.30
CA ARG A 2 16.80 -34.12 65.85
C ARG A 2 17.02 -32.77 65.18
N ARG A 3 18.12 -32.67 64.39
CA ARG A 3 18.43 -31.49 63.58
C ARG A 3 17.65 -31.61 62.26
N ALA A 4 16.71 -30.69 62.03
CA ALA A 4 16.05 -30.53 60.73
C ALA A 4 16.96 -29.68 59.82
N ALA A 5 17.39 -30.23 58.69
CA ALA A 5 18.10 -29.50 57.64
C ALA A 5 17.04 -28.89 56.69
N MET A 6 17.04 -27.56 56.61
CA MET A 6 16.18 -26.77 55.74
C MET A 6 16.91 -26.55 54.40
N LEU A 7 16.50 -27.23 53.34
CA LEU A 7 16.97 -27.02 51.96
C LEU A 7 16.29 -25.79 51.39
N LEU A 8 17.02 -24.68 51.24
CA LEU A 8 16.61 -23.55 50.44
C LEU A 8 16.82 -23.90 48.93
N ALA A 9 15.71 -24.08 48.21
CA ALA A 9 15.76 -24.15 46.76
C ALA A 9 15.87 -22.73 46.19
N LEU A 10 17.06 -22.37 45.66
CA LEU A 10 17.27 -21.13 44.92
C LEU A 10 16.69 -21.29 43.53
N ALA A 11 15.45 -20.79 43.32
CA ALA A 11 14.88 -20.66 41.98
C ALA A 11 15.58 -19.51 41.24
N GLY A 12 16.59 -19.86 40.45
CA GLY A 12 17.23 -18.91 39.54
C GLY A 12 16.27 -18.43 38.47
N LEU A 13 15.76 -17.21 38.62
CA LEU A 13 15.08 -16.50 37.56
C LEU A 13 16.11 -16.24 36.43
N LEU A 14 16.04 -17.06 35.39
CA LEU A 14 16.73 -16.79 34.12
C LEU A 14 16.07 -15.57 33.49
N SER A 15 16.49 -14.38 33.90
CA SER A 15 16.21 -13.15 33.16
C SER A 15 16.94 -13.25 31.81
N HIS A 16 16.17 -13.58 30.76
CA HIS A 16 16.65 -13.41 29.39
C HIS A 16 16.86 -11.90 29.20
N PRO A 17 18.07 -11.46 28.77
CA PRO A 17 18.27 -10.06 28.44
C PRO A 17 17.24 -9.70 27.34
N ALA A 18 16.38 -8.72 27.60
CA ALA A 18 15.54 -8.16 26.57
C ALA A 18 16.46 -7.64 25.46
N MET A 19 16.53 -8.34 24.35
CA MET A 19 17.27 -7.84 23.18
C MET A 19 16.63 -6.51 22.77
N ALA A 20 17.45 -5.46 22.63
CA ALA A 20 16.96 -4.16 22.19
C ALA A 20 16.26 -4.32 20.83
N GLU A 21 15.04 -3.80 20.73
CA GLU A 21 14.29 -3.84 19.49
C GLU A 21 15.02 -3.11 18.36
N THR A 22 15.07 -3.72 17.18
CA THR A 22 15.59 -3.08 15.98
C THR A 22 14.59 -2.02 15.50
N LYS A 23 15.02 -0.75 15.50
CA LYS A 23 14.18 0.34 14.99
C LYS A 23 14.11 0.29 13.48
N ILE A 24 12.90 0.41 12.94
CA ILE A 24 12.63 0.48 11.51
C ILE A 24 11.68 1.64 11.19
N GLU A 25 11.97 2.35 10.13
CA GLU A 25 11.12 3.41 9.58
C GLU A 25 10.38 2.86 8.37
N VAL A 26 9.06 2.98 8.37
CA VAL A 26 8.19 2.47 7.31
C VAL A 26 7.36 3.61 6.74
N THR A 27 7.38 3.79 5.43
CA THR A 27 6.52 4.76 4.76
C THR A 27 5.37 4.10 4.00
N LEU A 28 4.21 4.76 3.98
CA LEU A 28 2.99 4.21 3.42
C LEU A 28 2.03 5.32 2.98
N PHE A 29 1.04 5.00 2.17
CA PHE A 29 -0.11 5.88 1.94
C PHE A 29 -1.17 5.65 3.01
N ALA A 30 -1.72 6.74 3.58
CA ALA A 30 -2.80 6.64 4.55
C ALA A 30 -4.08 6.11 3.90
N GLY A 31 -4.67 5.07 4.50
CA GLY A 31 -5.90 4.45 4.02
C GLY A 31 -6.12 3.05 4.56
N SER A 32 -7.23 2.44 4.18
CA SER A 32 -7.62 1.09 4.64
C SER A 32 -6.64 0.02 4.16
N GLY A 33 -6.05 0.18 2.96
CA GLY A 33 -5.04 -0.75 2.43
C GLY A 33 -3.81 -0.91 3.33
N SER A 34 -3.50 0.10 4.16
CA SER A 34 -2.38 0.08 5.10
C SER A 34 -2.72 -0.55 6.46
N LEU A 35 -3.95 -1.06 6.64
CA LEU A 35 -4.38 -1.71 7.88
C LEU A 35 -3.43 -2.80 8.39
N PRO A 36 -2.83 -3.68 7.56
CA PRO A 36 -1.88 -4.66 8.06
C PRO A 36 -0.71 -4.03 8.83
N LEU A 37 -0.19 -2.90 8.35
CA LEU A 37 0.89 -2.18 9.03
C LEU A 37 0.44 -1.50 10.31
N TYR A 38 -0.74 -0.89 10.30
CA TYR A 38 -1.32 -0.29 11.50
C TYR A 38 -1.58 -1.33 12.59
N VAL A 39 -2.16 -2.47 12.20
CA VAL A 39 -2.38 -3.61 13.11
C VAL A 39 -1.06 -4.17 13.61
N ALA A 40 -0.05 -4.36 12.72
CA ALA A 40 1.25 -4.86 13.12
C ALA A 40 1.93 -3.97 14.19
N ALA A 41 1.75 -2.65 14.09
CA ALA A 41 2.26 -1.71 15.07
C ALA A 41 1.41 -1.73 16.36
N ASP A 42 0.09 -1.54 16.25
CA ASP A 42 -0.79 -1.28 17.40
C ASP A 42 -1.12 -2.56 18.20
N ALA A 43 -1.11 -3.75 17.56
CA ALA A 43 -1.26 -5.05 18.22
C ALA A 43 0.09 -5.68 18.64
N GLY A 44 1.19 -4.95 18.55
CA GLY A 44 2.51 -5.40 18.99
C GLY A 44 3.10 -6.55 18.18
N LEU A 45 2.67 -6.73 16.92
CA LEU A 45 3.16 -7.84 16.08
C LEU A 45 4.58 -7.58 15.58
N PHE A 46 4.98 -6.31 15.40
CA PHE A 46 6.38 -5.95 15.16
C PHE A 46 7.25 -6.25 16.38
N ALA A 47 6.81 -5.87 17.58
CA ALA A 47 7.54 -6.14 18.81
C ALA A 47 7.79 -7.64 19.03
N LYS A 48 6.82 -8.51 18.68
CA LYS A 48 6.99 -9.98 18.70
C LYS A 48 8.09 -10.49 17.76
N GLN A 49 8.52 -9.67 16.80
CA GLN A 49 9.65 -9.98 15.91
C GLN A 49 10.94 -9.21 16.30
N GLY A 50 10.96 -8.59 17.47
CA GLY A 50 12.09 -7.77 17.93
C GLY A 50 12.23 -6.45 17.14
N LEU A 51 11.13 -5.92 16.58
CA LEU A 51 11.12 -4.70 15.77
C LEU A 51 10.29 -3.61 16.44
N SER A 52 10.84 -2.39 16.43
CA SER A 52 10.11 -1.16 16.79
C SER A 52 9.88 -0.35 15.51
N ALA A 53 8.64 -0.32 15.01
CA ALA A 53 8.30 0.29 13.74
C ALA A 53 7.69 1.68 13.93
N ASN A 54 8.27 2.69 13.27
CA ASN A 54 7.66 4.01 13.11
C ASN A 54 7.00 4.09 11.73
N LEU A 55 5.70 4.40 11.69
CA LEU A 55 4.90 4.45 10.46
C LEU A 55 4.69 5.90 10.04
N THR A 56 5.16 6.28 8.85
CA THR A 56 5.04 7.64 8.31
C THR A 56 4.18 7.66 7.04
N ALA A 57 3.09 8.41 7.08
CA ALA A 57 2.28 8.63 5.89
C ALA A 57 3.00 9.55 4.89
N THR A 58 3.08 9.13 3.65
CA THR A 58 3.68 9.90 2.56
C THR A 58 2.70 10.86 1.90
N PRO A 59 3.15 12.05 1.46
CA PRO A 59 2.31 12.98 0.70
C PRO A 59 2.21 12.62 -0.79
N SER A 60 3.13 11.82 -1.35
CA SER A 60 3.20 11.46 -2.77
C SER A 60 4.12 10.27 -3.02
N SER A 61 3.98 9.64 -4.20
CA SER A 61 4.86 8.56 -4.65
C SER A 61 6.32 8.99 -4.73
N GLY A 62 6.59 10.21 -5.23
CA GLY A 62 7.96 10.73 -5.32
C GLY A 62 8.62 10.83 -3.94
N ALA A 63 7.94 11.43 -2.95
CA ALA A 63 8.47 11.55 -1.59
C ALA A 63 8.71 10.19 -0.92
N LEU A 64 7.83 9.20 -1.20
CA LEU A 64 7.99 7.84 -0.70
C LEU A 64 9.27 7.20 -1.26
N ILE A 65 9.46 7.25 -2.58
CA ILE A 65 10.63 6.64 -3.24
C ILE A 65 11.93 7.36 -2.85
N GLN A 66 11.93 8.70 -2.82
CA GLN A 66 13.10 9.46 -2.35
C GLN A 66 13.52 9.04 -0.95
N GLY A 67 12.54 8.90 -0.03
CA GLY A 67 12.81 8.48 1.34
C GLY A 67 13.33 7.02 1.45
N LEU A 68 12.86 6.12 0.59
CA LEU A 68 13.35 4.74 0.54
C LEU A 68 14.77 4.68 -0.03
N VAL A 69 15.02 5.38 -1.14
CA VAL A 69 16.32 5.38 -1.84
C VAL A 69 17.42 6.08 -1.02
N SER A 70 17.08 7.14 -0.27
CA SER A 70 18.03 7.80 0.66
C SER A 70 18.30 7.00 1.94
N GLY A 71 17.57 5.90 2.18
CA GLY A 71 17.68 5.10 3.41
C GLY A 71 16.96 5.70 4.61
N LYS A 72 16.22 6.81 4.45
CA LYS A 72 15.35 7.37 5.50
C LYS A 72 14.30 6.36 5.96
N TYR A 73 13.75 5.59 5.03
CA TYR A 73 12.84 4.51 5.31
C TYR A 73 13.46 3.18 4.88
N GLN A 74 13.33 2.15 5.72
CA GLN A 74 13.79 0.79 5.42
C GLN A 74 12.78 0.04 4.59
N PHE A 75 11.49 0.33 4.82
CA PHE A 75 10.39 -0.30 4.12
C PHE A 75 9.41 0.74 3.57
N ALA A 76 8.80 0.40 2.45
CA ALA A 76 7.68 1.14 1.91
C ALA A 76 6.51 0.21 1.60
N TYR A 77 5.28 0.70 1.81
CA TYR A 77 4.07 0.04 1.36
C TYR A 77 3.35 0.94 0.37
N ALA A 78 3.41 0.58 -0.90
CA ALA A 78 2.92 1.40 -2.00
C ALA A 78 2.51 0.54 -3.20
N GLY A 79 1.85 1.16 -4.17
CA GLY A 79 1.60 0.53 -5.47
C GLY A 79 2.90 0.04 -6.09
N VAL A 80 2.94 -1.23 -6.51
CA VAL A 80 4.13 -1.85 -7.11
C VAL A 80 4.65 -1.07 -8.31
N ASP A 81 3.75 -0.43 -9.05
CA ASP A 81 4.06 0.42 -10.17
C ASP A 81 5.09 1.51 -9.84
N ASN A 82 5.04 2.09 -8.62
CA ASN A 82 6.01 3.10 -8.20
C ASN A 82 7.43 2.54 -8.14
N TYR A 83 7.61 1.29 -7.68
CA TYR A 83 8.93 0.66 -7.64
C TYR A 83 9.44 0.44 -9.06
N LEU A 84 8.63 -0.19 -9.91
CA LEU A 84 8.97 -0.41 -11.31
C LEU A 84 9.31 0.89 -12.05
N ALA A 85 8.51 1.95 -11.83
CA ALA A 85 8.72 3.25 -12.46
C ALA A 85 10.13 3.78 -12.20
N TYR A 86 10.52 3.77 -10.96
CA TYR A 86 11.78 4.37 -10.55
C TYR A 86 12.98 3.48 -10.86
N ASP A 87 12.86 2.15 -10.70
CA ASP A 87 13.90 1.19 -11.09
C ASP A 87 14.20 1.24 -12.60
N GLU A 88 13.20 1.61 -13.41
CA GLU A 88 13.32 1.69 -14.87
C GLU A 88 13.55 3.12 -15.39
N GLY A 89 13.73 4.10 -14.51
CA GLY A 89 14.00 5.48 -14.90
C GLY A 89 12.78 6.21 -15.47
N GLN A 90 11.57 5.72 -15.20
CA GLN A 90 10.30 6.33 -15.59
C GLN A 90 9.65 7.15 -14.46
N GLY A 91 10.30 7.24 -13.30
CA GLY A 91 9.86 8.07 -12.19
C GLY A 91 10.08 9.56 -12.46
N THR A 92 9.21 10.42 -11.93
CA THR A 92 9.29 11.87 -12.20
C THR A 92 10.04 12.66 -11.14
N ALA A 93 10.19 12.15 -9.92
CA ALA A 93 10.95 12.82 -8.88
C ALA A 93 12.42 12.40 -8.94
N PRO A 94 13.37 13.33 -8.79
CA PRO A 94 14.80 12.98 -8.76
C PRO A 94 15.11 12.12 -7.53
N THR A 95 16.06 11.19 -7.67
CA THR A 95 16.58 10.36 -6.59
C THR A 95 18.09 10.53 -6.44
N GLU A 96 18.61 10.39 -5.23
CA GLU A 96 20.06 10.59 -4.93
C GLU A 96 20.94 9.52 -5.60
N LYS A 97 20.41 8.33 -5.82
CA LYS A 97 21.04 7.21 -6.52
C LYS A 97 20.04 6.49 -7.41
N THR A 98 20.52 5.67 -8.31
CA THR A 98 19.66 4.78 -9.10
C THR A 98 18.87 3.87 -8.15
N PRO A 99 17.54 3.87 -8.18
CA PRO A 99 16.75 2.96 -7.38
C PRO A 99 16.97 1.50 -7.77
N ASP A 100 16.95 0.62 -6.79
CA ASP A 100 16.87 -0.84 -6.96
C ASP A 100 16.00 -1.38 -5.83
N ILE A 101 14.69 -1.30 -6.06
CA ILE A 101 13.67 -1.60 -5.07
C ILE A 101 13.10 -2.98 -5.35
N VAL A 102 13.07 -3.82 -4.33
CA VAL A 102 12.58 -5.19 -4.45
C VAL A 102 11.29 -5.39 -3.67
N VAL A 103 10.31 -6.02 -4.30
CA VAL A 103 9.09 -6.51 -3.63
C VAL A 103 9.45 -7.71 -2.76
N ILE A 104 9.16 -7.62 -1.46
CA ILE A 104 9.47 -8.63 -0.46
C ILE A 104 8.23 -9.38 0.05
N ALA A 105 7.04 -8.80 -0.12
CA ALA A 105 5.75 -9.42 0.17
C ALA A 105 4.64 -8.71 -0.62
N GLY A 106 3.53 -9.41 -0.84
CA GLY A 106 2.33 -8.86 -1.46
C GLY A 106 1.51 -8.01 -0.49
N GLY A 107 0.42 -7.51 -0.98
CA GLY A 107 -0.53 -6.71 -0.21
C GLY A 107 -1.93 -6.87 -0.76
N SER A 108 -2.40 -5.96 -1.59
CA SER A 108 -3.74 -6.01 -2.16
C SER A 108 -3.75 -5.66 -3.64
N PRO A 109 -4.66 -6.24 -4.43
CA PRO A 109 -5.17 -5.55 -5.59
C PRO A 109 -5.72 -4.21 -5.10
N ILE A 110 -5.56 -3.14 -5.86
CA ILE A 110 -6.12 -1.85 -5.45
C ILE A 110 -7.50 -1.70 -6.05
N GLU A 111 -8.48 -1.42 -5.19
CA GLU A 111 -9.76 -0.88 -5.61
C GLU A 111 -9.51 0.57 -6.07
N LEU A 112 -9.69 0.80 -7.37
CA LEU A 112 -9.51 2.10 -8.02
C LEU A 112 -10.84 2.50 -8.66
N THR A 113 -11.70 3.10 -7.87
CA THR A 113 -13.01 3.57 -8.35
C THR A 113 -12.86 4.96 -8.96
N LEU A 114 -13.29 5.13 -10.21
CA LEU A 114 -13.39 6.45 -10.82
C LEU A 114 -14.61 7.17 -10.28
N LEU A 115 -14.36 8.14 -9.41
CA LEU A 115 -15.39 9.02 -8.87
C LEU A 115 -15.35 10.38 -9.53
N ALA A 116 -16.53 10.95 -9.72
CA ALA A 116 -16.71 12.29 -10.29
C ALA A 116 -17.67 13.12 -9.44
N VAL A 117 -17.56 14.44 -9.54
CA VAL A 117 -18.52 15.36 -8.90
C VAL A 117 -19.94 15.06 -9.38
N PRO A 118 -20.99 15.42 -8.58
CA PRO A 118 -22.37 15.03 -8.88
C PRO A 118 -22.92 15.47 -10.24
N SER A 119 -22.34 16.50 -10.85
CA SER A 119 -22.72 16.99 -12.18
C SER A 119 -22.22 16.15 -13.35
N ILE A 120 -21.23 15.27 -13.12
CA ILE A 120 -20.67 14.31 -14.09
C ILE A 120 -21.40 12.98 -13.90
N LYS A 121 -22.04 12.46 -14.94
CA LYS A 121 -22.83 11.21 -14.87
C LYS A 121 -22.29 10.10 -15.75
N THR A 122 -21.52 10.44 -16.77
CA THR A 122 -20.99 9.52 -17.78
C THR A 122 -19.52 9.83 -18.08
N TYR A 123 -18.83 8.91 -18.72
CA TYR A 123 -17.48 9.18 -19.23
C TYR A 123 -17.48 10.32 -20.27
N ALA A 124 -18.51 10.46 -21.08
CA ALA A 124 -18.62 11.53 -22.08
C ALA A 124 -18.57 12.93 -21.44
N ASP A 125 -19.12 13.08 -20.23
CA ASP A 125 -19.10 14.35 -19.50
C ASP A 125 -17.71 14.77 -19.03
N LEU A 126 -16.75 13.86 -19.04
CA LEU A 126 -15.34 14.13 -18.71
C LEU A 126 -14.58 14.83 -19.85
N LYS A 127 -15.17 14.93 -21.04
CA LYS A 127 -14.52 15.59 -22.18
C LYS A 127 -14.25 17.07 -21.88
N GLY A 128 -12.99 17.48 -22.09
CA GLY A 128 -12.50 18.83 -21.79
C GLY A 128 -12.27 19.11 -20.29
N LYS A 129 -12.44 18.12 -19.41
CA LYS A 129 -12.34 18.31 -17.95
C LYS A 129 -10.94 18.01 -17.43
N THR A 130 -10.65 18.54 -16.22
CA THR A 130 -9.44 18.25 -15.44
C THR A 130 -9.72 17.14 -14.43
N LEU A 131 -8.90 16.10 -14.47
CA LEU A 131 -8.96 14.95 -13.59
C LEU A 131 -7.70 14.93 -12.71
N ALA A 132 -7.88 14.72 -11.41
CA ALA A 132 -6.75 14.64 -10.48
C ALA A 132 -6.09 13.27 -10.51
N VAL A 133 -4.77 13.26 -10.54
CA VAL A 133 -3.92 12.06 -10.43
C VAL A 133 -2.86 12.27 -9.37
N ASP A 134 -2.21 11.19 -8.90
CA ASP A 134 -1.07 11.31 -7.99
C ASP A 134 0.11 11.99 -8.71
N SER A 135 0.48 11.43 -9.84
CA SER A 135 1.41 11.97 -10.84
C SER A 135 1.01 11.42 -12.21
N VAL A 136 1.33 12.11 -13.27
CA VAL A 136 0.97 11.69 -14.64
C VAL A 136 1.67 10.42 -15.11
N SER A 137 2.73 10.01 -14.42
CA SER A 137 3.54 8.82 -14.71
C SER A 137 3.31 7.65 -13.75
N THR A 138 2.31 7.72 -12.85
CA THR A 138 2.00 6.62 -11.95
C THR A 138 1.10 5.60 -12.61
N GLY A 139 1.15 4.35 -12.12
CA GLY A 139 0.24 3.29 -12.58
C GLY A 139 -1.23 3.64 -12.40
N PHE A 140 -1.58 4.42 -11.40
CA PHE A 140 -2.96 4.89 -11.22
C PHE A 140 -3.40 5.82 -12.36
N ALA A 141 -2.52 6.72 -12.82
CA ALA A 141 -2.78 7.52 -14.00
C ALA A 141 -2.91 6.64 -15.25
N PHE A 142 -2.13 5.56 -15.35
CA PHE A 142 -2.22 4.61 -16.47
C PHE A 142 -3.51 3.80 -16.44
N VAL A 143 -3.94 3.34 -15.27
CA VAL A 143 -5.26 2.71 -15.11
C VAL A 143 -6.36 3.68 -15.53
N LEU A 144 -6.31 4.94 -15.08
CA LEU A 144 -7.30 5.95 -15.46
C LEU A 144 -7.29 6.19 -16.99
N ARG A 145 -6.12 6.32 -17.62
CA ARG A 145 -6.01 6.40 -19.09
C ARG A 145 -6.67 5.22 -19.78
N LYS A 146 -6.42 4.00 -19.29
CA LYS A 146 -7.01 2.78 -19.86
C LYS A 146 -8.52 2.76 -19.72
N MET A 147 -9.05 3.21 -18.58
CA MET A 147 -10.51 3.35 -18.37
C MET A 147 -11.11 4.37 -19.34
N LEU A 148 -10.49 5.54 -19.50
CA LEU A 148 -10.94 6.59 -20.41
C LEU A 148 -10.91 6.13 -21.87
N GLU A 149 -9.81 5.50 -22.33
CA GLU A 149 -9.69 4.94 -23.69
C GLU A 149 -10.78 3.90 -23.99
N LYS A 150 -11.02 2.98 -23.05
CA LYS A 150 -12.07 1.95 -23.21
C LYS A 150 -13.48 2.52 -23.29
N ASN A 151 -13.67 3.76 -22.81
CA ASN A 151 -14.92 4.49 -22.86
C ASN A 151 -14.91 5.63 -23.90
N GLY A 152 -14.02 5.56 -24.90
CA GLY A 152 -14.04 6.44 -26.08
C GLY A 152 -13.38 7.82 -25.88
N LEU A 153 -12.63 8.03 -24.80
CA LEU A 153 -11.90 9.27 -24.55
C LEU A 153 -10.40 9.09 -24.84
N GLY A 154 -9.91 9.81 -25.83
CA GLY A 154 -8.49 9.85 -26.16
C GLY A 154 -7.68 10.81 -25.27
N PRO A 155 -6.33 10.79 -25.39
CA PRO A 155 -5.46 11.57 -24.51
C PRO A 155 -5.62 13.09 -24.62
N ASN A 156 -6.23 13.58 -25.69
CA ASN A 156 -6.50 15.01 -25.90
C ASN A 156 -7.88 15.43 -25.42
N ASP A 157 -8.72 14.50 -24.98
CA ASP A 157 -10.09 14.77 -24.56
C ASP A 157 -10.21 15.20 -23.09
N TYR A 158 -9.11 15.16 -22.32
CA TYR A 158 -9.07 15.52 -20.90
C TYR A 158 -7.70 16.06 -20.49
N LYS A 159 -7.60 16.61 -19.28
CA LYS A 159 -6.32 17.04 -18.68
C LYS A 159 -6.09 16.30 -17.37
N PHE A 160 -4.86 15.84 -17.14
CA PHE A 160 -4.44 15.38 -15.83
C PHE A 160 -3.75 16.49 -15.05
N GLU A 161 -4.11 16.61 -13.77
CA GLU A 161 -3.45 17.45 -12.79
C GLU A 161 -2.82 16.59 -11.69
N ALA A 162 -1.52 16.75 -11.47
CA ALA A 162 -0.78 16.04 -10.45
C ALA A 162 -1.04 16.69 -9.07
N VAL A 163 -1.84 16.01 -8.24
CA VAL A 163 -2.27 16.52 -6.94
C VAL A 163 -1.61 15.76 -5.79
N GLY A 164 -1.21 14.50 -6.00
CA GLY A 164 -0.58 13.64 -5.00
C GLY A 164 -1.50 12.56 -4.43
N SER A 165 -1.37 12.25 -3.14
CA SER A 165 -2.06 11.12 -2.49
C SER A 165 -3.58 11.14 -2.69
N THR A 166 -4.24 9.99 -2.51
CA THR A 166 -5.71 9.89 -2.61
C THR A 166 -6.42 10.89 -1.70
N GLN A 167 -5.90 11.11 -0.49
CA GLN A 167 -6.46 12.10 0.41
C GLN A 167 -6.43 13.50 -0.21
N LYS A 168 -5.29 13.92 -0.79
CA LYS A 168 -5.16 15.22 -1.44
C LYS A 168 -6.08 15.35 -2.66
N ARG A 169 -6.19 14.28 -3.47
CA ARG A 169 -7.11 14.27 -4.62
C ARG A 169 -8.56 14.38 -4.19
N TRP A 170 -8.94 13.68 -3.10
CA TRP A 170 -10.25 13.80 -2.51
C TRP A 170 -10.53 15.24 -1.99
N GLU A 171 -9.57 15.86 -1.33
CA GLU A 171 -9.65 17.25 -0.90
C GLU A 171 -9.83 18.20 -2.09
N ALA A 172 -9.03 18.04 -3.16
CA ALA A 172 -9.16 18.82 -4.38
C ALA A 172 -10.54 18.67 -5.06
N MET A 173 -11.12 17.47 -5.04
CA MET A 173 -12.48 17.24 -5.55
C MET A 173 -13.55 17.95 -4.70
N LYS A 174 -13.44 17.92 -3.38
CA LYS A 174 -14.36 18.65 -2.47
C LYS A 174 -14.28 20.16 -2.67
N GLU A 175 -13.11 20.68 -2.98
CA GLU A 175 -12.85 22.09 -3.23
C GLU A 175 -13.21 22.51 -4.67
N GLY A 176 -13.67 21.59 -5.52
CA GLY A 176 -14.01 21.86 -6.92
C GLY A 176 -12.80 22.11 -7.83
N LYS A 177 -11.57 21.86 -7.36
CA LYS A 177 -10.34 22.00 -8.14
C LYS A 177 -10.14 20.87 -9.16
N ALA A 178 -10.73 19.71 -8.91
CA ALA A 178 -10.78 18.58 -9.82
C ALA A 178 -12.18 18.00 -9.90
N LEU A 179 -12.59 17.56 -11.08
CA LEU A 179 -13.95 17.07 -11.31
C LEU A 179 -14.07 15.56 -11.23
N ALA A 180 -12.98 14.83 -11.36
CA ALA A 180 -12.93 13.37 -11.20
C ALA A 180 -11.54 12.90 -10.79
N SER A 181 -11.47 11.73 -10.16
CA SER A 181 -10.23 11.04 -9.82
C SER A 181 -10.48 9.56 -9.53
N LEU A 182 -9.44 8.74 -9.67
CA LEU A 182 -9.44 7.41 -9.06
C LEU A 182 -9.27 7.56 -7.54
N ILE A 183 -10.23 7.05 -6.80
CA ILE A 183 -10.28 7.12 -5.34
C ILE A 183 -10.36 5.70 -4.79
N ASN A 184 -9.71 5.47 -3.67
CA ASN A 184 -9.71 4.19 -2.98
C ASN A 184 -10.21 4.33 -1.52
N PRO A 185 -10.65 3.24 -0.90
CA PRO A 185 -11.13 3.26 0.48
C PRO A 185 -10.08 3.83 1.47
N PRO A 186 -10.52 4.54 2.52
CA PRO A 186 -11.92 4.76 2.91
C PRO A 186 -12.60 5.95 2.21
N PHE A 187 -11.88 6.70 1.37
CA PHE A 187 -12.36 7.95 0.76
C PHE A 187 -13.45 7.69 -0.29
N THR A 188 -13.45 6.51 -0.96
CA THR A 188 -14.55 6.09 -1.85
C THR A 188 -15.89 6.12 -1.11
N GLY A 189 -15.96 5.55 0.08
CA GLY A 189 -17.19 5.56 0.89
C GLY A 189 -17.61 6.96 1.31
N GLN A 190 -16.65 7.84 1.64
CA GLN A 190 -16.95 9.26 1.94
C GLN A 190 -17.58 9.97 0.73
N ALA A 191 -16.95 9.83 -0.44
CA ALA A 191 -17.43 10.49 -1.65
C ALA A 191 -18.83 10.02 -2.05
N LEU A 192 -19.09 8.71 -2.02
CA LEU A 192 -20.40 8.15 -2.34
C LEU A 192 -21.49 8.64 -1.37
N SER A 193 -21.19 8.74 -0.07
CA SER A 193 -22.12 9.27 0.94
C SER A 193 -22.44 10.77 0.72
N MET A 194 -21.58 11.51 0.01
CA MET A 194 -21.78 12.91 -0.37
C MET A 194 -22.39 13.06 -1.77
N GLY A 195 -22.83 11.98 -2.41
CA GLY A 195 -23.51 12.00 -3.71
C GLY A 195 -22.60 12.09 -4.93
N TYR A 196 -21.30 11.83 -4.78
CA TYR A 196 -20.39 11.74 -5.93
C TYR A 196 -20.77 10.54 -6.81
N THR A 197 -20.57 10.70 -8.12
CA THR A 197 -20.92 9.68 -9.10
C THR A 197 -19.82 8.63 -9.21
N ASN A 198 -20.19 7.35 -9.13
CA ASN A 198 -19.30 6.24 -9.46
C ASN A 198 -19.39 5.97 -10.97
N LEU A 199 -18.29 6.16 -11.70
CA LEU A 199 -18.19 5.91 -13.15
C LEU A 199 -17.63 4.52 -13.49
N GLY A 200 -17.20 3.72 -12.49
CA GLY A 200 -16.69 2.38 -12.69
C GLY A 200 -15.39 2.11 -11.92
N ASP A 201 -14.93 0.87 -11.97
CA ASP A 201 -13.73 0.42 -11.27
C ASP A 201 -12.65 -0.05 -12.26
N GLY A 202 -11.38 0.25 -11.95
CA GLY A 202 -10.26 -0.14 -12.78
C GLY A 202 -10.14 -1.65 -12.98
N LEU A 203 -10.50 -2.45 -11.97
CA LEU A 203 -10.47 -3.91 -12.08
C LEU A 203 -11.51 -4.48 -13.05
N ASP A 204 -12.61 -3.75 -13.34
CA ASP A 204 -13.58 -4.17 -14.37
C ASP A 204 -12.97 -4.12 -15.77
N ILE A 205 -12.01 -3.22 -15.97
CA ILE A 205 -11.30 -3.05 -17.25
C ILE A 205 -10.07 -3.98 -17.35
N LEU A 206 -9.36 -4.17 -16.24
CA LEU A 206 -8.05 -4.84 -16.22
C LEU A 206 -8.13 -6.32 -15.81
N GLY A 207 -9.21 -6.75 -15.15
CA GLY A 207 -9.34 -8.10 -14.59
C GLY A 207 -8.53 -8.30 -13.32
N SER A 208 -7.21 -8.13 -13.38
CA SER A 208 -6.30 -8.16 -12.24
C SER A 208 -5.28 -7.03 -12.34
N TYR A 209 -4.89 -6.48 -11.18
CA TYR A 209 -3.87 -5.45 -11.04
C TYR A 209 -3.23 -5.58 -9.66
N LEU A 210 -1.93 -5.89 -9.60
CA LEU A 210 -1.22 -5.90 -8.33
C LEU A 210 -1.06 -4.45 -7.86
N GLY A 211 -1.76 -4.13 -6.78
CA GLY A 211 -1.77 -2.79 -6.24
C GLY A 211 -0.61 -2.55 -5.28
N SER A 212 -0.94 -2.51 -3.98
CA SER A 212 0.07 -2.23 -2.96
C SER A 212 0.84 -3.48 -2.59
N VAL A 213 2.15 -3.30 -2.39
CA VAL A 213 3.10 -4.33 -1.97
C VAL A 213 4.10 -3.76 -0.98
N HIS A 214 4.77 -4.65 -0.25
CA HIS A 214 5.88 -4.29 0.62
C HIS A 214 7.18 -4.31 -0.16
N GLY A 215 7.94 -3.22 -0.11
CA GLY A 215 9.22 -3.06 -0.79
C GLY A 215 10.32 -2.54 0.10
N ALA A 216 11.55 -2.82 -0.28
CA ALA A 216 12.78 -2.35 0.35
C ALA A 216 13.87 -2.10 -0.72
N ASP A 217 14.90 -1.30 -0.41
CA ASP A 217 16.12 -1.25 -1.21
C ASP A 217 16.77 -2.64 -1.19
N ARG A 218 17.09 -3.20 -2.36
CA ARG A 218 17.59 -4.58 -2.51
C ARG A 218 18.90 -4.82 -1.75
N ALA A 219 19.83 -3.87 -1.83
CA ALA A 219 21.12 -4.00 -1.15
C ALA A 219 20.96 -3.97 0.37
N TRP A 220 20.11 -3.05 0.86
CA TRP A 220 19.77 -2.97 2.27
C TRP A 220 19.07 -4.24 2.75
N ALA A 221 18.08 -4.73 2.03
CA ALA A 221 17.34 -5.94 2.36
C ALA A 221 18.26 -7.15 2.47
N LYS A 222 19.21 -7.30 1.53
CA LYS A 222 20.22 -8.36 1.56
C LYS A 222 21.13 -8.28 2.78
N ALA A 223 21.54 -7.09 3.17
CA ALA A 223 22.40 -6.87 4.33
C ALA A 223 21.66 -7.04 5.67
N ASN A 224 20.31 -6.96 5.67
CA ASN A 224 19.46 -6.98 6.87
C ASN A 224 18.39 -8.08 6.81
N GLU A 225 18.73 -9.25 6.28
CA GLU A 225 17.81 -10.37 6.02
C GLU A 225 16.90 -10.70 7.21
N ALA A 226 17.47 -10.83 8.42
CA ALA A 226 16.69 -11.17 9.61
C ALA A 226 15.61 -10.13 9.92
N THR A 227 15.92 -8.83 9.75
CA THR A 227 14.99 -7.72 9.93
C THR A 227 13.88 -7.79 8.88
N VAL A 228 14.21 -8.07 7.61
CA VAL A 228 13.23 -8.20 6.51
C VAL A 228 12.29 -9.37 6.76
N VAL A 229 12.82 -10.54 7.15
CA VAL A 229 12.01 -11.72 7.48
C VAL A 229 11.10 -11.44 8.67
N GLY A 230 11.58 -10.78 9.72
CA GLY A 230 10.78 -10.37 10.88
C GLY A 230 9.65 -9.41 10.49
N TYR A 231 9.97 -8.42 9.65
CA TYR A 231 8.95 -7.51 9.11
C TYR A 231 7.86 -8.24 8.34
N VAL A 232 8.23 -9.14 7.42
CA VAL A 232 7.27 -9.92 6.64
C VAL A 232 6.42 -10.84 7.52
N ARG A 233 7.00 -11.47 8.56
CA ARG A 233 6.23 -12.26 9.55
C ARG A 233 5.20 -11.42 10.27
N ALA A 234 5.55 -10.22 10.70
CA ALA A 234 4.61 -9.30 11.35
C ALA A 234 3.45 -8.91 10.42
N VAL A 235 3.74 -8.63 9.13
CA VAL A 235 2.75 -8.32 8.10
C VAL A 235 1.81 -9.50 7.86
N ILE A 236 2.34 -10.71 7.70
CA ILE A 236 1.54 -11.94 7.53
C ILE A 236 0.62 -12.14 8.75
N ALA A 237 1.16 -12.01 9.96
CA ALA A 237 0.38 -12.15 11.19
C ALA A 237 -0.72 -11.10 11.30
N ALA A 238 -0.44 -9.84 10.92
CA ALA A 238 -1.43 -8.76 10.89
C ALA A 238 -2.52 -9.00 9.84
N THR A 239 -2.16 -9.52 8.67
CA THR A 239 -3.13 -9.87 7.64
C THR A 239 -4.06 -10.99 8.11
N ARG A 240 -3.52 -12.04 8.73
CA ARG A 240 -4.31 -13.12 9.34
C ARG A 240 -5.24 -12.59 10.44
N TRP A 241 -4.74 -11.71 11.29
CA TRP A 241 -5.51 -11.06 12.35
C TRP A 241 -6.71 -10.27 11.81
N LEU A 242 -6.54 -9.56 10.69
CA LEU A 242 -7.61 -8.82 10.01
C LEU A 242 -8.71 -9.73 9.44
N TYR A 243 -8.34 -10.94 9.01
CA TYR A 243 -9.31 -11.92 8.49
C TYR A 243 -10.15 -12.61 9.57
N ASP A 244 -9.79 -12.45 10.85
CA ASP A 244 -10.61 -12.91 11.97
C ASP A 244 -11.75 -11.91 12.22
N PRO A 245 -13.03 -12.31 12.04
CA PRO A 245 -14.16 -11.42 12.23
C PRO A 245 -14.27 -10.84 13.66
N ALA A 246 -13.73 -11.54 14.67
CA ALA A 246 -13.71 -11.06 16.05
C ALA A 246 -12.91 -9.76 16.21
N ASN A 247 -12.00 -9.47 15.28
CA ASN A 247 -11.15 -8.29 15.33
C ASN A 247 -11.69 -7.09 14.55
N ALA A 248 -12.85 -7.19 13.91
CA ALA A 248 -13.38 -6.17 13.01
C ALA A 248 -13.55 -4.79 13.67
N ASP A 249 -14.11 -4.75 14.88
CA ASP A 249 -14.30 -3.50 15.63
C ASP A 249 -12.97 -2.90 16.11
N ALA A 250 -12.01 -3.74 16.51
CA ALA A 250 -10.67 -3.31 16.89
C ALA A 250 -9.94 -2.74 15.68
N ALA A 251 -10.03 -3.38 14.51
CA ALA A 251 -9.47 -2.90 13.26
C ALA A 251 -10.05 -1.54 12.85
N ALA A 252 -11.37 -1.35 13.00
CA ALA A 252 -12.02 -0.07 12.73
C ALA A 252 -11.50 1.06 13.64
N LYS A 253 -11.33 0.77 14.93
CA LYS A 253 -10.75 1.73 15.91
C LYS A 253 -9.32 2.10 15.55
N ILE A 254 -8.49 1.12 15.18
CA ILE A 254 -7.12 1.35 14.70
C ILE A 254 -7.14 2.26 13.47
N LEU A 255 -8.01 1.97 12.49
CA LEU A 255 -8.11 2.77 11.27
C LEU A 255 -8.50 4.22 11.57
N MET A 256 -9.47 4.46 12.45
CA MET A 256 -9.88 5.80 12.89
C MET A 256 -8.75 6.56 13.58
N GLY A 257 -7.93 5.89 14.37
CA GLY A 257 -6.77 6.47 15.03
C GLY A 257 -5.66 6.90 14.04
N ARG A 258 -5.58 6.22 12.90
CA ARG A 258 -4.52 6.43 11.88
C ARG A 258 -4.96 7.30 10.70
N VAL A 259 -6.25 7.33 10.39
CA VAL A 259 -6.82 8.12 9.28
C VAL A 259 -7.85 9.10 9.83
N LYS A 260 -7.50 10.38 9.82
CA LYS A 260 -8.36 11.44 10.39
C LYS A 260 -9.66 11.62 9.60
N GLY A 261 -10.72 12.00 10.33
CA GLY A 261 -12.00 12.40 9.73
C GLY A 261 -12.90 11.24 9.31
N LEU A 262 -12.60 10.00 9.73
CA LEU A 262 -13.48 8.85 9.52
C LEU A 262 -14.55 8.77 10.59
N THR A 263 -15.80 8.54 10.18
CA THR A 263 -16.84 8.02 11.07
C THR A 263 -16.62 6.53 11.33
N GLU A 264 -17.22 6.00 12.41
CA GLU A 264 -17.15 4.58 12.72
C GLU A 264 -17.68 3.71 11.56
N GLN A 265 -18.78 4.11 10.94
CA GLN A 265 -19.35 3.41 9.79
C GLN A 265 -18.39 3.36 8.61
N GLN A 266 -17.71 4.48 8.31
CA GLN A 266 -16.71 4.54 7.23
C GLN A 266 -15.48 3.68 7.55
N ALA A 267 -15.04 3.67 8.79
CA ALA A 267 -13.94 2.81 9.22
C ALA A 267 -14.31 1.32 9.11
N LYS A 268 -15.50 0.92 9.56
CA LYS A 268 -16.03 -0.45 9.38
C LYS A 268 -16.13 -0.84 7.90
N GLY A 269 -16.59 0.06 7.04
CA GLY A 269 -16.60 -0.13 5.59
C GLY A 269 -15.18 -0.31 5.03
N GLY A 270 -14.23 0.48 5.49
CA GLY A 270 -12.82 0.37 5.13
C GLY A 270 -12.20 -0.98 5.56
N VAL A 271 -12.51 -1.47 6.76
CA VAL A 271 -12.10 -2.82 7.20
C VAL A 271 -12.73 -3.89 6.33
N ALA A 272 -14.03 -3.79 6.07
CA ALA A 272 -14.72 -4.76 5.22
C ALA A 272 -14.13 -4.82 3.81
N SER A 273 -13.74 -3.69 3.23
CA SER A 273 -13.17 -3.64 1.87
C SER A 273 -11.84 -4.38 1.76
N VAL A 274 -11.02 -4.41 2.80
CA VAL A 274 -9.71 -5.07 2.78
C VAL A 274 -9.74 -6.56 3.15
N VAL A 275 -10.88 -7.07 3.64
CA VAL A 275 -11.03 -8.51 3.96
C VAL A 275 -12.06 -9.22 3.08
N LYS A 276 -12.85 -8.48 2.29
CA LYS A 276 -13.91 -9.03 1.43
C LYS A 276 -13.89 -8.34 0.07
N GLY A 277 -14.31 -9.06 -0.96
CA GLY A 277 -14.45 -8.52 -2.31
C GLY A 277 -13.19 -8.66 -3.16
N ARG A 278 -13.20 -7.95 -4.29
CA ARG A 278 -12.18 -8.07 -5.33
C ARG A 278 -10.84 -7.44 -4.95
N ALA A 279 -10.86 -6.44 -4.07
CA ALA A 279 -9.68 -5.72 -3.61
C ALA A 279 -9.21 -6.16 -2.22
N ALA A 280 -9.70 -7.30 -1.73
CA ALA A 280 -9.28 -7.85 -0.46
C ALA A 280 -7.76 -8.12 -0.45
N LEU A 281 -7.16 -7.93 0.73
CA LEU A 281 -5.75 -8.26 0.97
C LEU A 281 -5.46 -9.70 0.55
N ALA A 282 -4.34 -9.92 -0.10
CA ALA A 282 -3.89 -11.27 -0.38
C ALA A 282 -3.66 -12.02 0.94
N LYS A 283 -4.26 -13.21 1.08
CA LYS A 283 -4.04 -14.05 2.24
C LYS A 283 -2.53 -14.29 2.41
N ASP A 284 -2.07 -14.21 3.65
CA ASP A 284 -0.67 -14.37 4.00
C ASP A 284 0.27 -13.39 3.29
N ALA A 285 -0.24 -12.25 2.79
CA ALA A 285 0.52 -11.28 2.02
C ALA A 285 1.23 -11.89 0.78
N ALA A 286 0.57 -12.82 0.08
CA ALA A 286 1.09 -13.41 -1.15
C ALA A 286 1.15 -12.38 -2.30
N VAL A 287 2.09 -12.54 -3.22
CA VAL A 287 2.21 -11.69 -4.41
C VAL A 287 1.34 -12.22 -5.54
N ASP A 288 0.46 -11.39 -6.10
CA ASP A 288 -0.31 -11.70 -7.31
C ASP A 288 0.55 -11.47 -8.56
N LEU A 289 1.06 -12.56 -9.13
CA LEU A 289 1.89 -12.51 -10.34
C LEU A 289 1.11 -12.14 -11.60
N VAL A 290 -0.19 -12.43 -11.66
CA VAL A 290 -1.05 -12.03 -12.80
C VAL A 290 -1.23 -10.52 -12.78
N GLY A 291 -1.57 -9.97 -11.62
CA GLY A 291 -1.69 -8.53 -11.45
C GLY A 291 -0.37 -7.78 -11.67
N LEU A 292 0.79 -8.36 -11.31
CA LEU A 292 2.10 -7.75 -11.60
C LEU A 292 2.37 -7.68 -13.11
N LYS A 293 2.02 -8.71 -13.88
CA LYS A 293 2.14 -8.67 -15.35
C LYS A 293 1.28 -7.57 -15.95
N THR A 294 0.05 -7.37 -15.46
CA THR A 294 -0.82 -6.25 -15.90
C THR A 294 -0.14 -4.89 -15.64
N VAL A 295 0.51 -4.71 -14.49
CA VAL A 295 1.25 -3.47 -14.19
C VAL A 295 2.40 -3.26 -15.17
N ILE A 296 3.16 -4.31 -15.47
CA ILE A 296 4.26 -4.29 -16.44
C ILE A 296 3.74 -3.89 -17.83
N GLU A 297 2.66 -4.50 -18.30
CA GLU A 297 2.04 -4.19 -19.59
C GLU A 297 1.56 -2.74 -19.70
N LEU A 298 0.95 -2.20 -18.63
CA LEU A 298 0.56 -0.79 -18.59
C LEU A 298 1.77 0.15 -18.65
N ARG A 299 2.88 -0.24 -17.99
CA ARG A 299 4.14 0.53 -18.08
C ARG A 299 4.77 0.46 -19.46
N ASP A 300 4.77 -0.69 -20.12
CA ASP A 300 5.19 -0.83 -21.52
C ASP A 300 4.35 0.09 -22.43
N GLN A 301 3.04 0.18 -22.18
CA GLN A 301 2.10 0.97 -22.99
C GLN A 301 2.22 2.47 -22.75
N TYR A 302 2.30 2.93 -21.49
CA TYR A 302 2.14 4.35 -21.11
C TYR A 302 3.37 4.97 -20.48
N GLY A 303 4.35 4.19 -20.04
CA GLY A 303 5.55 4.69 -19.38
C GLY A 303 6.42 5.55 -20.31
N GLU A 304 7.08 6.56 -19.74
CA GLU A 304 8.05 7.42 -20.42
C GLU A 304 9.32 7.57 -19.57
N PRO A 305 10.51 7.47 -20.17
CA PRO A 305 10.78 7.20 -21.60
C PRO A 305 10.30 5.80 -22.00
N LYS A 306 9.93 5.62 -23.29
CA LYS A 306 9.50 4.32 -23.82
C LYS A 306 10.59 3.27 -23.64
N LYS A 307 10.23 2.15 -23.01
CA LYS A 307 11.15 1.08 -22.66
C LYS A 307 10.39 -0.22 -22.49
N LYS A 308 10.98 -1.32 -22.94
CA LYS A 308 10.49 -2.66 -22.60
C LYS A 308 10.85 -2.97 -21.16
N MET A 309 9.86 -3.26 -20.34
CA MET A 309 10.05 -3.65 -18.95
C MET A 309 10.69 -5.04 -18.84
N GLY A 310 11.36 -5.29 -17.72
CA GLY A 310 11.89 -6.62 -17.40
C GLY A 310 10.78 -7.61 -16.99
N PRO A 311 11.13 -8.91 -16.86
CA PRO A 311 10.20 -9.91 -16.36
C PRO A 311 9.89 -9.68 -14.86
N PRO A 312 8.77 -10.23 -14.34
CA PRO A 312 8.35 -10.05 -12.94
C PRO A 312 9.45 -10.33 -11.91
N GLU A 313 10.27 -11.34 -12.15
CA GLU A 313 11.35 -11.79 -11.26
C GLU A 313 12.43 -10.73 -11.03
N LYS A 314 12.59 -9.78 -11.95
CA LYS A 314 13.49 -8.63 -11.79
C LYS A 314 13.12 -7.77 -10.59
N TYR A 315 11.83 -7.60 -10.34
CA TYR A 315 11.26 -6.62 -9.41
C TYR A 315 10.92 -7.20 -8.04
N MET A 316 11.17 -8.49 -7.79
CA MET A 316 10.84 -9.15 -6.52
C MET A 316 11.94 -10.08 -6.03
N ASP A 317 11.99 -10.24 -4.71
CA ASP A 317 12.73 -11.32 -4.05
C ASP A 317 11.85 -11.95 -2.98
N LEU A 318 11.21 -13.05 -3.35
CA LEU A 318 10.31 -13.78 -2.47
C LEU A 318 11.02 -14.77 -1.54
N SER A 319 12.35 -14.79 -1.49
CA SER A 319 13.10 -15.63 -0.54
C SER A 319 12.80 -15.24 0.91
N TYR A 320 12.67 -13.94 1.19
CA TYR A 320 12.26 -13.42 2.50
C TYR A 320 10.85 -13.88 2.89
N TYR A 321 9.93 -13.81 1.94
CA TYR A 321 8.55 -14.27 2.14
C TYR A 321 8.48 -15.77 2.45
N LYS A 322 9.18 -16.61 1.69
CA LYS A 322 9.29 -18.04 1.94
C LYS A 322 9.85 -18.32 3.33
N LYS A 323 10.98 -17.70 3.70
CA LYS A 323 11.56 -17.81 5.05
C LYS A 323 10.61 -17.34 6.16
N ALA A 324 9.80 -16.31 5.89
CA ALA A 324 8.80 -15.82 6.84
C ALA A 324 7.68 -16.84 7.08
N LEU A 325 7.26 -17.58 6.04
CA LEU A 325 6.28 -18.67 6.13
C LEU A 325 6.85 -19.94 6.78
N GLY A 326 8.16 -20.09 6.89
CA GLY A 326 8.81 -21.30 7.40
C GLY A 326 9.00 -22.38 6.33
N SER A 327 9.04 -21.98 5.06
CA SER A 327 9.23 -22.86 3.89
C SER A 327 10.53 -22.58 3.15
#